data_a5bc69813b5dc3428fef7096a0692445
#
_entry.id   a5bc69813b5dc3428fef7096a0692445
#
_cell.length_a   1.000
_cell.length_b   1.000
_cell.length_c   1.000
_cell.angle_alpha   90.00
_cell.angle_beta   90.00
_cell.angle_gamma   90.00
#
_symmetry.space_group_name_H-M   'P 1'
#
loop_
_entity.id
_entity.type
_entity.pdbx_description
1 polymer ?
#
loop_
_entity_poly.entity_id
_entity_poly.type
_entity_poly.pdbx_seq_one_letter_code
_entity_poly.pdbx_strand_id
1 'polypeptide(L)'
;EVFGEQNFRAFITRKKCSNKNYTKNTYGNISDYILFYSKSEKYVWNRPYTSWSEENIIKQYPCIDEATGRRYKKVPVHAPGTRNGATGSPWRGKMPPEGKHWQFTPEKLDELDANGEIYWSPTGNPRRKVYFDDSAGIPVQDIWLDFRDSVNQNVKTTGYPTEKNIDLLKRIVAASSNEGDYVLDCFCGSGTTLDAAYQLGRKWIGVDESFEAIKAVLKRFVTGLEAYGDYVDKPKDSFKQLELALNEEHCTFQIITDSSHYDELVKLVKDDRLKGA
;
A
#
# COMPACT_ATOMS: atom_id res chain seq x y z
N GLU A 1 7.43 -17.38 18.12
CA GLU A 1 6.96 -18.69 18.63
C GLU A 1 5.57 -19.07 18.08
N VAL A 2 4.54 -18.18 18.15
CA VAL A 2 3.15 -18.51 17.73
C VAL A 2 3.07 -18.86 16.23
N PHE A 3 3.74 -18.13 15.38
CA PHE A 3 3.67 -18.32 13.92
C PHE A 3 4.82 -19.16 13.35
N GLY A 4 5.87 -19.44 14.13
CA GLY A 4 7.09 -20.13 13.70
C GLY A 4 8.05 -19.20 12.90
N GLU A 5 9.34 -19.35 13.12
CA GLU A 5 10.38 -18.51 12.47
C GLU A 5 10.40 -18.68 10.94
N GLN A 6 10.18 -19.89 10.47
CA GLN A 6 10.13 -20.21 9.02
C GLN A 6 9.02 -19.46 8.27
N ASN A 7 8.02 -18.97 8.99
CA ASN A 7 6.88 -18.23 8.43
C ASN A 7 7.05 -16.72 8.49
N PHE A 8 8.13 -16.23 9.08
CA PHE A 8 8.49 -14.81 9.10
C PHE A 8 8.86 -14.33 7.69
N ARG A 9 8.31 -13.22 7.25
CA ARG A 9 8.53 -12.63 5.91
C ARG A 9 9.21 -11.29 5.96
N ALA A 10 8.76 -10.38 6.84
CA ALA A 10 9.35 -9.05 6.94
C ALA A 10 9.10 -8.41 8.31
N PHE A 11 10.05 -7.53 8.66
CA PHE A 11 9.93 -6.57 9.75
C PHE A 11 9.83 -5.17 9.13
N ILE A 12 8.70 -4.51 9.35
CA ILE A 12 8.42 -3.21 8.73
C ILE A 12 8.41 -2.15 9.82
N THR A 13 9.19 -1.09 9.63
CA THR A 13 9.21 0.08 10.50
C THR A 13 8.35 1.19 9.88
N ARG A 14 7.33 1.63 10.59
CA ARG A 14 6.44 2.71 10.18
C ARG A 14 6.67 3.96 11.01
N LYS A 15 6.78 5.12 10.40
CA LYS A 15 6.74 6.40 11.10
C LYS A 15 5.29 6.78 11.39
N LYS A 16 4.89 6.79 12.68
CA LYS A 16 3.50 7.06 13.09
C LYS A 16 3.17 8.53 13.32
N CYS A 17 4.15 9.34 13.71
CA CYS A 17 3.93 10.74 14.04
C CYS A 17 5.16 11.62 13.73
N SER A 18 5.00 12.93 13.87
CA SER A 18 6.09 13.89 13.78
C SER A 18 7.02 13.81 15.01
N ASN A 19 8.08 14.61 15.00
CA ASN A 19 9.03 14.69 16.10
C ASN A 19 8.34 15.06 17.42
N LYS A 20 8.82 14.46 18.52
CA LYS A 20 8.32 14.71 19.88
C LYS A 20 9.36 15.51 20.67
N ASN A 21 9.00 16.69 21.11
CA ASN A 21 9.91 17.63 21.78
C ASN A 21 9.97 17.44 23.30
N TYR A 22 9.17 16.54 23.88
CA TYR A 22 9.08 16.34 25.33
C TYR A 22 10.10 15.32 25.87
N THR A 23 10.77 14.57 25.02
CA THR A 23 11.79 13.61 25.45
C THR A 23 13.14 14.30 25.53
N LYS A 24 13.66 14.46 26.78
CA LYS A 24 14.94 15.17 27.02
C LYS A 24 16.14 14.22 27.17
N ASN A 25 15.92 13.04 27.71
CA ASN A 25 16.99 12.10 28.11
C ASN A 25 17.02 10.80 27.30
N THR A 26 16.17 10.67 26.27
CA THR A 26 16.10 9.50 25.40
C THR A 26 15.56 9.88 24.02
N TYR A 27 15.61 8.97 23.08
CA TYR A 27 14.98 9.15 21.77
C TYR A 27 13.46 9.08 21.88
N GLY A 28 12.74 9.98 21.16
CA GLY A 28 11.29 9.96 21.06
C GLY A 28 10.79 8.73 20.28
N ASN A 29 9.81 8.02 20.83
CA ASN A 29 9.17 6.92 20.11
C ASN A 29 8.18 7.47 19.06
N ILE A 30 8.60 7.50 17.80
CA ILE A 30 7.83 7.99 16.65
C ILE A 30 7.54 6.90 15.63
N SER A 31 7.82 5.64 15.95
CA SER A 31 7.64 4.50 15.06
C SER A 31 6.72 3.44 15.66
N ASP A 32 6.07 2.70 14.79
CA ASP A 32 5.44 1.41 15.07
C ASP A 32 6.14 0.33 14.24
N TYR A 33 6.00 -0.91 14.68
CA TYR A 33 6.55 -2.08 14.02
C TYR A 33 5.44 -2.99 13.54
N ILE A 34 5.53 -3.44 12.28
CA ILE A 34 4.58 -4.37 11.68
C ILE A 34 5.35 -5.64 11.36
N LEU A 35 4.90 -6.75 11.89
CA LEU A 35 5.48 -8.07 11.65
C LEU A 35 4.65 -8.79 10.59
N PHE A 36 5.27 -9.10 9.45
CA PHE A 36 4.62 -9.85 8.39
C PHE A 36 4.98 -11.33 8.49
N TYR A 37 3.96 -12.16 8.63
CA TYR A 37 4.06 -13.62 8.63
C TYR A 37 3.12 -14.20 7.59
N SER A 38 3.44 -15.38 7.06
CA SER A 38 2.54 -16.21 6.27
C SER A 38 2.34 -17.56 6.94
N LYS A 39 1.24 -18.24 6.65
CA LYS A 39 0.97 -19.59 7.20
C LYS A 39 1.91 -20.64 6.60
N SER A 40 2.38 -20.42 5.37
CA SER A 40 3.25 -21.32 4.62
C SER A 40 4.10 -20.52 3.62
N GLU A 41 4.96 -21.19 2.86
CA GLU A 41 5.72 -20.55 1.78
C GLU A 41 4.82 -20.10 0.62
N LYS A 42 3.67 -20.75 0.43
CA LYS A 42 2.69 -20.34 -0.57
C LYS A 42 1.67 -19.39 0.06
N TYR A 43 1.74 -18.10 -0.28
CA TYR A 43 0.86 -17.06 0.23
C TYR A 43 0.58 -16.00 -0.84
N VAL A 44 -0.47 -15.21 -0.65
CA VAL A 44 -0.79 -14.07 -1.52
C VAL A 44 0.21 -12.94 -1.23
N TRP A 45 0.85 -12.45 -2.29
CA TRP A 45 1.72 -11.30 -2.22
C TRP A 45 1.53 -10.40 -3.45
N ASN A 46 0.81 -9.32 -3.28
CA ASN A 46 0.63 -8.28 -4.28
C ASN A 46 1.60 -7.15 -3.96
N ARG A 47 2.70 -7.07 -4.67
CA ARG A 47 3.77 -6.10 -4.38
C ARG A 47 3.22 -4.67 -4.43
N PRO A 48 3.26 -3.90 -3.32
CA PRO A 48 2.78 -2.52 -3.32
C PRO A 48 3.80 -1.58 -3.98
N TYR A 49 3.27 -0.55 -4.65
CA TYR A 49 4.05 0.51 -5.28
C TYR A 49 3.53 1.87 -4.82
N THR A 50 4.43 2.86 -4.79
CA THR A 50 4.09 4.27 -4.65
C THR A 50 4.26 4.99 -5.99
N SER A 51 3.49 6.03 -6.21
CA SER A 51 3.60 6.84 -7.42
C SER A 51 4.93 7.59 -7.46
N TRP A 52 5.45 7.79 -8.65
CA TRP A 52 6.58 8.65 -8.89
C TRP A 52 6.19 10.12 -8.71
N SER A 53 6.99 10.93 -8.01
CA SER A 53 6.90 12.38 -8.12
C SER A 53 7.50 12.84 -9.46
N GLU A 54 7.02 13.95 -9.99
CA GLU A 54 7.54 14.53 -11.24
C GLU A 54 9.05 14.76 -11.19
N GLU A 55 9.55 15.29 -10.09
CA GLU A 55 10.99 15.48 -9.83
C GLU A 55 11.77 14.16 -9.92
N ASN A 56 11.25 13.10 -9.31
CA ASN A 56 11.88 11.78 -9.33
C ASN A 56 11.82 11.14 -10.73
N ILE A 57 10.74 11.37 -11.49
CA ILE A 57 10.65 10.92 -12.88
C ILE A 57 11.76 11.56 -13.70
N ILE A 58 11.92 12.88 -13.65
CA ILE A 58 12.95 13.59 -14.40
C ILE A 58 14.35 13.12 -13.99
N LYS A 59 14.59 12.93 -12.70
CA LYS A 59 15.88 12.48 -12.17
C LYS A 59 16.24 11.06 -12.57
N GLN A 60 15.28 10.14 -12.53
CA GLN A 60 15.51 8.72 -12.80
C GLN A 60 15.43 8.37 -14.29
N TYR A 61 14.62 9.10 -15.07
CA TYR A 61 14.40 8.92 -16.50
C TYR A 61 14.74 10.21 -17.26
N PRO A 62 16.02 10.61 -17.29
CA PRO A 62 16.44 11.93 -17.79
C PRO A 62 16.39 12.07 -19.31
N CYS A 63 16.28 10.97 -20.05
CA CYS A 63 16.32 11.00 -21.51
C CYS A 63 14.90 11.00 -22.11
N ILE A 64 14.76 11.64 -23.24
CA ILE A 64 13.56 11.59 -24.09
C ILE A 64 13.95 10.89 -25.38
N ASP A 65 13.16 9.94 -25.83
CA ASP A 65 13.32 9.27 -27.10
C ASP A 65 12.71 10.14 -28.20
N GLU A 66 13.53 10.61 -29.11
CA GLU A 66 13.11 11.53 -30.19
C GLU A 66 12.09 10.90 -31.14
N ALA A 67 12.13 9.57 -31.32
CA ALA A 67 11.21 8.88 -32.20
C ALA A 67 9.80 8.71 -31.59
N THR A 68 9.70 8.55 -30.29
CA THR A 68 8.45 8.20 -29.60
C THR A 68 7.96 9.26 -28.61
N GLY A 69 8.80 10.24 -28.24
CA GLY A 69 8.53 11.23 -27.19
C GLY A 69 8.55 10.66 -25.76
N ARG A 70 8.79 9.36 -25.60
CA ARG A 70 8.76 8.66 -24.30
C ARG A 70 10.01 8.95 -23.47
N ARG A 71 9.82 9.11 -22.16
CA ARG A 71 10.95 9.23 -21.23
C ARG A 71 11.59 7.87 -20.96
N TYR A 72 12.92 7.82 -20.90
CA TYR A 72 13.66 6.60 -20.61
C TYR A 72 14.94 6.86 -19.81
N LYS A 73 15.46 5.79 -19.22
CA LYS A 73 16.82 5.72 -18.64
C LYS A 73 17.68 4.73 -19.41
N LYS A 74 18.99 4.98 -19.41
CA LYS A 74 19.99 4.13 -20.05
C LYS A 74 20.55 3.16 -19.01
N VAL A 75 20.32 1.87 -19.18
CA VAL A 75 20.91 0.83 -18.32
C VAL A 75 21.93 0.00 -19.07
N PRO A 76 22.94 -0.55 -18.40
CA PRO A 76 23.89 -1.47 -19.03
C PRO A 76 23.15 -2.68 -19.61
N VAL A 77 23.62 -3.20 -20.77
CA VAL A 77 23.15 -4.47 -21.35
C VAL A 77 23.97 -5.67 -20.88
N HIS A 78 24.88 -5.48 -19.93
CA HIS A 78 25.76 -6.49 -19.37
C HIS A 78 25.60 -6.58 -17.86
N ALA A 79 25.88 -7.76 -17.29
CA ALA A 79 25.86 -8.05 -15.86
C ALA A 79 27.22 -8.63 -15.41
N PRO A 80 27.53 -8.56 -14.11
CA PRO A 80 28.74 -9.16 -13.53
C PRO A 80 28.78 -10.68 -13.70
N GLY A 81 29.97 -11.23 -13.78
CA GLY A 81 30.24 -12.66 -13.93
C GLY A 81 30.48 -13.07 -15.38
N THR A 82 31.49 -13.94 -15.58
CA THR A 82 31.83 -14.50 -16.89
C THR A 82 30.90 -15.70 -17.19
N ARG A 83 30.41 -15.82 -18.42
CA ARG A 83 29.65 -16.96 -18.90
C ARG A 83 30.20 -17.50 -20.21
N ASN A 84 30.21 -18.83 -20.36
CA ASN A 84 30.68 -19.53 -21.55
C ASN A 84 29.58 -19.87 -22.56
N GLY A 85 28.34 -19.48 -22.30
CA GLY A 85 27.21 -19.70 -23.20
C GLY A 85 26.93 -18.51 -24.11
N ALA A 86 25.77 -18.50 -24.76
CA ALA A 86 25.34 -17.48 -25.69
C ALA A 86 25.49 -16.04 -25.17
N THR A 87 25.25 -15.81 -23.87
CA THR A 87 25.43 -14.48 -23.24
C THR A 87 26.88 -14.09 -23.01
N GLY A 88 27.84 -15.00 -23.17
CA GLY A 88 29.28 -14.70 -23.18
C GLY A 88 29.85 -14.51 -24.59
N SER A 89 29.08 -14.76 -25.61
CA SER A 89 29.52 -14.70 -27.03
C SER A 89 29.54 -13.26 -27.55
N PRO A 90 30.31 -12.98 -28.63
CA PRO A 90 30.30 -11.66 -29.25
C PRO A 90 28.92 -11.28 -29.77
N TRP A 91 28.56 -9.99 -29.64
CA TRP A 91 27.40 -9.39 -30.26
C TRP A 91 27.85 -8.20 -31.11
N ARG A 92 27.50 -8.23 -32.40
CA ARG A 92 27.92 -7.23 -33.40
C ARG A 92 29.43 -6.93 -33.37
N GLY A 93 30.21 -7.98 -33.25
CA GLY A 93 31.67 -7.90 -33.19
C GLY A 93 32.27 -7.41 -31.86
N LYS A 94 31.43 -7.17 -30.84
CA LYS A 94 31.90 -6.74 -29.50
C LYS A 94 31.72 -7.86 -28.48
N MET A 95 32.81 -8.13 -27.75
CA MET A 95 32.74 -9.01 -26.56
C MET A 95 32.07 -8.28 -25.39
N PRO A 96 31.42 -9.01 -24.45
CA PRO A 96 31.08 -8.44 -23.16
C PRO A 96 32.34 -7.85 -22.51
N PRO A 97 32.22 -6.77 -21.71
CA PRO A 97 33.39 -6.26 -20.95
C PRO A 97 34.01 -7.33 -20.06
N GLU A 98 35.29 -7.23 -19.77
CA GLU A 98 35.99 -8.17 -18.93
C GLU A 98 35.29 -8.41 -17.58
N GLY A 99 35.18 -9.67 -17.16
CA GLY A 99 34.48 -10.10 -15.95
C GLY A 99 32.95 -9.98 -16.02
N LYS A 100 32.36 -9.77 -17.23
CA LYS A 100 30.93 -9.61 -17.43
C LYS A 100 30.38 -10.51 -18.55
N HIS A 101 29.07 -10.57 -18.65
CA HIS A 101 28.34 -11.21 -19.74
C HIS A 101 27.17 -10.32 -20.17
N TRP A 102 26.64 -10.54 -21.37
CA TRP A 102 25.40 -9.88 -21.81
C TRP A 102 24.21 -10.33 -20.96
N GLN A 103 23.28 -9.43 -20.63
CA GLN A 103 22.05 -9.79 -19.91
C GLN A 103 21.09 -10.63 -20.76
N PHE A 104 21.21 -10.54 -22.07
CA PHE A 104 20.40 -11.24 -23.07
C PHE A 104 21.29 -11.95 -24.07
N THR A 105 20.77 -12.93 -24.79
CA THR A 105 21.48 -13.55 -25.91
C THR A 105 21.68 -12.54 -27.06
N PRO A 106 22.65 -12.74 -27.94
CA PRO A 106 22.86 -11.88 -29.10
C PRO A 106 21.60 -11.69 -29.96
N GLU A 107 20.83 -12.77 -30.18
CA GLU A 107 19.57 -12.72 -30.94
C GLU A 107 18.53 -11.81 -30.28
N LYS A 108 18.40 -11.89 -28.95
CA LYS A 108 17.48 -11.01 -28.20
C LYS A 108 17.96 -9.57 -28.18
N LEU A 109 19.28 -9.35 -28.15
CA LEU A 109 19.85 -8.00 -28.28
C LEU A 109 19.58 -7.40 -29.67
N ASP A 110 19.62 -8.20 -30.74
CA ASP A 110 19.27 -7.75 -32.09
C ASP A 110 17.79 -7.40 -32.19
N GLU A 111 16.92 -8.18 -31.57
CA GLU A 111 15.48 -7.86 -31.49
C GLU A 111 15.24 -6.52 -30.77
N LEU A 112 15.87 -6.32 -29.60
CA LEU A 112 15.78 -5.07 -28.83
C LEU A 112 16.31 -3.88 -29.64
N ASP A 113 17.39 -4.06 -30.41
CA ASP A 113 17.93 -3.00 -31.24
C ASP A 113 17.05 -2.68 -32.44
N ALA A 114 16.48 -3.69 -33.07
CA ALA A 114 15.50 -3.51 -34.15
C ALA A 114 14.24 -2.77 -33.69
N ASN A 115 13.83 -2.99 -32.44
CA ASN A 115 12.71 -2.27 -31.80
C ASN A 115 13.07 -0.86 -31.31
N GLY A 116 14.32 -0.40 -31.50
CA GLY A 116 14.79 0.91 -31.05
C GLY A 116 15.02 1.00 -29.53
N GLU A 117 15.06 -0.13 -28.84
CA GLU A 117 15.27 -0.22 -27.38
C GLU A 117 16.75 -0.18 -26.98
N ILE A 118 17.68 -0.21 -27.93
CA ILE A 118 19.11 -0.03 -27.69
C ILE A 118 19.55 1.40 -28.02
N TYR A 119 20.22 2.02 -27.09
CA TYR A 119 20.94 3.26 -27.29
C TYR A 119 22.42 2.96 -27.53
N TRP A 120 22.94 3.42 -28.65
CA TRP A 120 24.36 3.35 -28.95
C TRP A 120 25.05 4.66 -28.55
N SER A 121 26.02 4.59 -27.64
CA SER A 121 26.81 5.77 -27.29
C SER A 121 27.69 6.23 -28.48
N PRO A 122 28.20 7.48 -28.49
CA PRO A 122 29.14 7.93 -29.52
C PRO A 122 30.41 7.04 -29.62
N THR A 123 30.79 6.36 -28.54
CA THR A 123 31.90 5.39 -28.51
C THR A 123 31.47 3.98 -28.92
N GLY A 124 30.24 3.81 -29.40
CA GLY A 124 29.69 2.55 -29.88
C GLY A 124 29.36 1.56 -28.76
N ASN A 125 29.21 1.97 -27.51
CA ASN A 125 28.83 1.09 -26.41
C ASN A 125 27.30 1.02 -26.28
N PRO A 126 26.71 -0.20 -26.28
CA PRO A 126 25.28 -0.36 -26.19
C PRO A 126 24.76 -0.17 -24.76
N ARG A 127 23.58 0.44 -24.64
CA ARG A 127 22.80 0.52 -23.41
C ARG A 127 21.34 0.27 -23.74
N ARG A 128 20.61 -0.42 -22.85
CA ARG A 128 19.17 -0.61 -23.04
C ARG A 128 18.43 0.64 -22.59
N LYS A 129 17.45 1.05 -23.38
CA LYS A 129 16.45 2.03 -22.99
C LYS A 129 15.39 1.34 -22.12
N VAL A 130 15.15 1.84 -20.92
CA VAL A 130 14.07 1.40 -20.06
C VAL A 130 13.11 2.58 -19.94
N TYR A 131 11.93 2.44 -20.50
CA TYR A 131 10.95 3.51 -20.56
C TYR A 131 10.21 3.67 -19.23
N PHE A 132 9.81 4.91 -18.92
CA PHE A 132 9.06 5.24 -17.71
C PHE A 132 7.67 4.64 -17.71
N ASP A 133 6.98 4.66 -18.85
CA ASP A 133 5.61 4.17 -19.02
C ASP A 133 5.46 2.68 -18.67
N ASP A 134 6.58 1.92 -18.73
CA ASP A 134 6.63 0.52 -18.34
C ASP A 134 6.81 0.33 -16.83
N SER A 135 6.88 1.42 -16.06
CA SER A 135 7.12 1.37 -14.62
C SER A 135 5.83 1.24 -13.84
N ALA A 136 5.70 0.20 -13.04
CA ALA A 136 4.61 0.04 -12.08
C ALA A 136 4.64 1.04 -10.91
N GLY A 137 5.68 1.87 -10.80
CA GLY A 137 5.91 2.76 -9.67
C GLY A 137 7.19 2.42 -8.91
N ILE A 138 7.36 3.01 -7.73
CA ILE A 138 8.46 2.73 -6.83
C ILE A 138 8.04 1.60 -5.89
N PRO A 139 8.71 0.42 -5.90
CA PRO A 139 8.38 -0.66 -5.00
C PRO A 139 8.50 -0.24 -3.55
N VAL A 140 7.47 -0.46 -2.75
CA VAL A 140 7.51 -0.21 -1.31
C VAL A 140 8.46 -1.18 -0.63
N GLN A 141 9.29 -0.67 0.28
CA GLN A 141 10.25 -1.44 1.07
C GLN A 141 9.76 -1.54 2.53
N ASP A 142 10.65 -1.86 3.44
CA ASP A 142 10.39 -2.13 4.86
C ASP A 142 10.40 -0.88 5.77
N ILE A 143 10.64 0.32 5.21
CA ILE A 143 10.57 1.60 5.93
C ILE A 143 9.45 2.45 5.33
N TRP A 144 8.39 2.68 6.13
CA TRP A 144 7.23 3.44 5.71
C TRP A 144 7.19 4.81 6.40
N LEU A 145 7.30 5.88 5.61
CA LEU A 145 7.32 7.26 6.07
C LEU A 145 6.03 8.02 5.74
N ASP A 146 5.15 7.42 4.99
CA ASP A 146 4.00 8.06 4.34
C ASP A 146 2.74 8.10 5.22
N PHE A 147 2.36 7.07 5.92
CA PHE A 147 1.09 7.05 6.66
C PHE A 147 1.26 7.42 8.13
N ARG A 148 1.00 8.69 8.47
CA ARG A 148 0.97 9.16 9.86
C ARG A 148 -0.37 8.81 10.53
N ASP A 149 -0.40 8.82 11.87
CA ASP A 149 -1.63 8.64 12.61
C ASP A 149 -2.62 9.79 12.36
N SER A 150 -3.90 9.45 12.33
CA SER A 150 -5.00 10.35 11.97
C SER A 150 -5.20 11.53 12.93
N VAL A 151 -4.77 11.40 14.19
CA VAL A 151 -4.94 12.44 15.23
C VAL A 151 -4.17 13.75 14.94
N ASN A 152 -3.20 13.72 14.04
CA ASN A 152 -2.35 14.89 13.71
C ASN A 152 -2.58 15.47 12.31
N GLN A 153 -3.59 15.02 11.61
CA GLN A 153 -3.96 15.53 10.28
C GLN A 153 -5.47 15.71 10.26
N ASN A 154 -5.99 16.66 9.48
CA ASN A 154 -7.42 16.88 9.26
C ASN A 154 -8.08 15.67 8.56
N VAL A 155 -7.97 14.48 9.15
CA VAL A 155 -8.48 13.22 8.64
C VAL A 155 -9.81 12.94 9.31
N LYS A 156 -10.78 12.50 8.55
CA LYS A 156 -12.05 12.01 9.07
C LYS A 156 -11.84 10.79 9.97
N THR A 157 -12.38 10.80 11.16
CA THR A 157 -12.17 9.76 12.18
C THR A 157 -13.46 9.44 12.92
N THR A 158 -13.54 8.27 13.55
CA THR A 158 -14.65 7.91 14.45
C THR A 158 -14.53 8.62 15.80
N GLY A 159 -13.34 9.16 16.13
CA GLY A 159 -12.98 9.67 17.45
C GLY A 159 -12.55 8.56 18.43
N TYR A 160 -12.44 7.31 17.96
CA TYR A 160 -11.97 6.19 18.79
C TYR A 160 -10.46 6.34 19.09
N PRO A 161 -10.03 6.13 20.35
CA PRO A 161 -8.62 6.19 20.71
C PRO A 161 -7.80 5.19 19.86
N THR A 162 -6.58 5.58 19.50
CA THR A 162 -5.64 4.71 18.75
C THR A 162 -6.06 4.33 17.31
N GLU A 163 -7.06 5.00 16.77
CA GLU A 163 -7.48 4.78 15.38
C GLU A 163 -6.31 4.95 14.40
N LYS A 164 -6.17 4.00 13.48
CA LYS A 164 -5.09 3.99 12.49
C LYS A 164 -5.50 4.71 11.20
N ASN A 165 -4.50 5.15 10.45
CA ASN A 165 -4.72 5.69 9.11
C ASN A 165 -5.25 4.60 8.17
N ILE A 166 -6.33 4.89 7.47
CA ILE A 166 -6.99 3.92 6.57
C ILE A 166 -6.10 3.51 5.40
N ASP A 167 -5.28 4.43 4.86
CA ASP A 167 -4.42 4.11 3.71
C ASP A 167 -3.27 3.16 4.10
N LEU A 168 -2.85 3.20 5.38
CA LEU A 168 -1.95 2.18 5.94
C LEU A 168 -2.59 0.80 5.86
N LEU A 169 -3.85 0.67 6.32
CA LEU A 169 -4.55 -0.62 6.33
C LEU A 169 -4.87 -1.08 4.91
N LYS A 170 -5.25 -0.17 4.02
CA LYS A 170 -5.43 -0.48 2.59
C LYS A 170 -4.16 -1.06 1.97
N ARG A 171 -2.98 -0.50 2.25
CA ARG A 171 -1.70 -1.04 1.78
C ARG A 171 -1.48 -2.47 2.27
N ILE A 172 -1.71 -2.72 3.57
CA ILE A 172 -1.52 -4.05 4.18
C ILE A 172 -2.49 -5.07 3.57
N VAL A 173 -3.78 -4.73 3.51
CA VAL A 173 -4.83 -5.59 2.97
C VAL A 173 -4.60 -5.88 1.48
N ALA A 174 -4.32 -4.86 0.67
CA ALA A 174 -4.07 -5.04 -0.76
C ALA A 174 -2.84 -5.90 -1.04
N ALA A 175 -1.78 -5.78 -0.24
CA ALA A 175 -0.55 -6.56 -0.41
C ALA A 175 -0.74 -8.04 -0.07
N SER A 176 -1.64 -8.39 0.85
CA SER A 176 -1.75 -9.73 1.44
C SER A 176 -3.07 -10.46 1.14
N SER A 177 -3.92 -9.90 0.29
CA SER A 177 -5.20 -10.50 -0.11
C SER A 177 -5.62 -10.12 -1.52
N ASN A 178 -6.52 -10.88 -2.11
CA ASN A 178 -7.18 -10.59 -3.38
C ASN A 178 -8.63 -10.15 -3.14
N GLU A 179 -9.26 -9.57 -4.14
CA GLU A 179 -10.69 -9.25 -4.11
C GLU A 179 -11.52 -10.51 -3.83
N GLY A 180 -12.53 -10.40 -2.97
CA GLY A 180 -13.36 -11.51 -2.51
C GLY A 180 -12.77 -12.35 -1.37
N ASP A 181 -11.49 -12.20 -1.02
CA ASP A 181 -10.88 -12.88 0.12
C ASP A 181 -11.44 -12.38 1.45
N TYR A 182 -11.28 -13.17 2.51
CA TYR A 182 -11.64 -12.79 3.87
C TYR A 182 -10.47 -12.11 4.59
N VAL A 183 -10.77 -10.99 5.24
CA VAL A 183 -9.88 -10.27 6.16
C VAL A 183 -10.44 -10.41 7.58
N LEU A 184 -9.66 -10.96 8.49
CA LEU A 184 -10.01 -11.08 9.91
C LEU A 184 -9.16 -10.11 10.73
N ASP A 185 -9.82 -9.29 11.55
CA ASP A 185 -9.17 -8.47 12.59
C ASP A 185 -9.73 -8.85 13.96
N CYS A 186 -8.92 -9.56 14.77
CA CYS A 186 -9.32 -10.05 16.08
C CYS A 186 -9.32 -8.98 17.18
N PHE A 187 -8.88 -7.75 16.87
CA PHE A 187 -8.82 -6.60 17.78
C PHE A 187 -9.20 -5.35 17.00
N CYS A 188 -10.39 -5.38 16.38
CA CYS A 188 -10.76 -4.46 15.31
C CYS A 188 -10.92 -2.99 15.74
N GLY A 189 -11.10 -2.71 17.03
CA GLY A 189 -11.23 -1.35 17.54
C GLY A 189 -12.27 -0.53 16.79
N SER A 190 -11.83 0.58 16.20
CA SER A 190 -12.67 1.45 15.38
C SER A 190 -13.05 0.89 14.00
N GLY A 191 -12.63 -0.34 13.66
CA GLY A 191 -12.95 -0.99 12.39
C GLY A 191 -12.20 -0.45 11.17
N THR A 192 -11.06 0.20 11.35
CA THR A 192 -10.28 0.74 10.21
C THR A 192 -9.82 -0.36 9.24
N THR A 193 -9.43 -1.53 9.76
CA THR A 193 -9.09 -2.69 8.92
C THR A 193 -10.30 -3.21 8.15
N LEU A 194 -11.47 -3.23 8.79
CA LEU A 194 -12.72 -3.71 8.17
C LEU A 194 -13.15 -2.78 7.02
N ASP A 195 -13.06 -1.47 7.24
CA ASP A 195 -13.35 -0.45 6.24
C ASP A 195 -12.36 -0.52 5.07
N ALA A 196 -11.06 -0.68 5.35
CA ALA A 196 -10.06 -0.88 4.31
C ALA A 196 -10.35 -2.15 3.48
N ALA A 197 -10.75 -3.24 4.11
CA ALA A 197 -11.14 -4.48 3.45
C ALA A 197 -12.38 -4.27 2.58
N TYR A 198 -13.42 -3.63 3.10
CA TYR A 198 -14.65 -3.31 2.37
C TYR A 198 -14.37 -2.46 1.12
N GLN A 199 -13.63 -1.35 1.27
CA GLN A 199 -13.32 -0.46 0.15
C GLN A 199 -12.45 -1.13 -0.94
N LEU A 200 -11.77 -2.19 -0.60
CA LEU A 200 -10.96 -2.99 -1.53
C LEU A 200 -11.70 -4.23 -2.07
N GLY A 201 -13.00 -4.39 -1.81
CA GLY A 201 -13.78 -5.53 -2.29
C GLY A 201 -13.48 -6.85 -1.56
N ARG A 202 -12.96 -6.78 -0.32
CA ARG A 202 -12.74 -7.97 0.51
C ARG A 202 -13.92 -8.17 1.44
N LYS A 203 -14.18 -9.44 1.79
CA LYS A 203 -15.07 -9.79 2.90
C LYS A 203 -14.31 -9.61 4.21
N TRP A 204 -15.00 -9.25 5.29
CA TRP A 204 -14.32 -8.99 6.55
C TRP A 204 -15.03 -9.57 7.76
N ILE A 205 -14.26 -9.87 8.78
CA ILE A 205 -14.72 -10.30 10.10
C ILE A 205 -13.93 -9.48 11.13
N GLY A 206 -14.64 -8.75 11.97
CA GLY A 206 -14.07 -8.00 13.11
C GLY A 206 -14.46 -8.64 14.41
N VAL A 207 -13.52 -8.73 15.33
CA VAL A 207 -13.75 -9.18 16.71
C VAL A 207 -13.16 -8.13 17.65
N ASP A 208 -13.90 -7.74 18.66
CA ASP A 208 -13.43 -6.89 19.76
C ASP A 208 -14.23 -7.20 21.03
N GLU A 209 -13.60 -7.11 22.20
CA GLU A 209 -14.27 -7.30 23.48
C GLU A 209 -14.97 -6.02 23.96
N SER A 210 -14.58 -4.85 23.41
CA SER A 210 -15.09 -3.56 23.84
C SER A 210 -16.35 -3.19 23.10
N PHE A 211 -17.42 -2.92 23.84
CA PHE A 211 -18.65 -2.40 23.28
C PHE A 211 -18.47 -1.03 22.59
N GLU A 212 -17.56 -0.19 23.09
CA GLU A 212 -17.22 1.09 22.47
C GLU A 212 -16.54 0.91 21.11
N ALA A 213 -15.79 -0.19 20.92
CA ALA A 213 -15.25 -0.55 19.61
C ALA A 213 -16.39 -0.86 18.64
N ILE A 214 -17.36 -1.66 19.05
CA ILE A 214 -18.54 -1.99 18.20
C ILE A 214 -19.34 -0.72 17.84
N LYS A 215 -19.52 0.21 18.79
CA LYS A 215 -20.14 1.52 18.48
C LYS A 215 -19.35 2.31 17.43
N ALA A 216 -18.03 2.30 17.54
CA ALA A 216 -17.15 2.98 16.57
C ALA A 216 -17.24 2.33 15.18
N VAL A 217 -17.30 1.00 15.11
CA VAL A 217 -17.52 0.25 13.85
C VAL A 217 -18.87 0.63 13.24
N LEU A 218 -19.94 0.61 14.03
CA LEU A 218 -21.29 1.01 13.57
C LEU A 218 -21.29 2.46 13.06
N LYS A 219 -20.70 3.39 13.84
CA LYS A 219 -20.56 4.78 13.40
C LYS A 219 -19.85 4.87 12.06
N ARG A 220 -18.75 4.13 11.87
CA ARG A 220 -17.97 4.14 10.63
C ARG A 220 -18.78 3.70 9.42
N PHE A 221 -19.53 2.61 9.54
CA PHE A 221 -20.25 2.02 8.40
C PHE A 221 -21.64 2.63 8.16
N VAL A 222 -22.27 3.20 9.18
CA VAL A 222 -23.64 3.70 9.10
C VAL A 222 -23.68 5.23 8.98
N THR A 223 -23.02 5.96 9.88
CA THR A 223 -23.07 7.43 9.93
C THR A 223 -21.91 8.11 9.25
N GLY A 224 -20.86 7.35 8.90
CA GLY A 224 -19.64 7.88 8.29
C GLY A 224 -18.69 8.52 9.30
N LEU A 225 -17.58 9.06 8.77
CA LEU A 225 -16.50 9.64 9.56
C LEU A 225 -16.63 11.16 9.64
N GLU A 226 -16.36 11.72 10.82
CA GLU A 226 -16.32 13.17 11.07
C GLU A 226 -14.88 13.69 10.99
N ALA A 227 -14.70 14.94 10.53
CA ALA A 227 -13.42 15.62 10.59
C ALA A 227 -13.05 15.89 12.06
N TYR A 228 -11.82 15.53 12.42
CA TYR A 228 -11.29 15.75 13.78
C TYR A 228 -10.59 17.12 13.86
N GLY A 229 -10.93 17.91 14.89
CA GLY A 229 -10.28 19.19 15.23
C GLY A 229 -11.26 20.34 15.45
N ASP A 230 -10.87 21.29 16.32
CA ASP A 230 -11.68 22.46 16.71
C ASP A 230 -11.79 23.53 15.61
N TYR A 231 -11.02 23.40 14.52
CA TYR A 231 -10.90 24.40 13.46
C TYR A 231 -11.65 24.03 12.17
N VAL A 232 -12.40 22.93 12.17
CA VAL A 232 -13.20 22.56 11.00
C VAL A 232 -14.62 23.04 11.22
N ASP A 233 -15.06 24.03 10.45
CA ASP A 233 -16.47 24.39 10.35
C ASP A 233 -17.26 23.13 9.99
N LYS A 234 -18.06 22.64 10.94
CA LYS A 234 -18.94 21.49 10.68
C LYS A 234 -19.92 21.94 9.61
N PRO A 235 -19.97 21.31 8.44
CA PRO A 235 -20.97 21.65 7.45
C PRO A 235 -22.34 21.45 8.08
N LYS A 236 -23.18 22.48 8.08
CA LYS A 236 -24.55 22.42 8.60
C LYS A 236 -25.46 21.43 7.83
N ASP A 237 -24.97 20.86 6.75
CA ASP A 237 -25.69 19.99 5.81
C ASP A 237 -25.17 18.54 5.77
N SER A 238 -24.61 18.00 6.88
CA SER A 238 -24.18 16.61 6.94
C SER A 238 -25.30 15.58 6.68
N PHE A 239 -26.57 15.98 6.80
CA PHE A 239 -27.74 15.14 6.49
C PHE A 239 -27.95 14.89 5.00
N LYS A 240 -27.62 15.83 4.11
CA LYS A 240 -27.82 15.64 2.66
C LYS A 240 -26.79 14.71 2.01
N GLN A 241 -25.59 14.60 2.57
CA GLN A 241 -24.58 13.65 2.09
C GLN A 241 -24.91 12.20 2.50
N LEU A 242 -25.66 12.00 3.58
CA LEU A 242 -26.11 10.67 4.00
C LEU A 242 -27.12 10.06 3.02
N GLU A 243 -28.08 10.84 2.49
CA GLU A 243 -29.04 10.36 1.51
C GLU A 243 -28.42 9.92 0.18
N LEU A 244 -27.30 10.50 -0.21
CA LEU A 244 -26.56 10.14 -1.44
C LEU A 244 -25.67 8.89 -1.27
N ALA A 245 -25.18 8.62 -0.07
CA ALA A 245 -24.37 7.42 0.23
C ALA A 245 -25.24 6.16 0.42
N LEU A 246 -26.50 6.33 0.77
CA LEU A 246 -27.46 5.22 0.98
C LEU A 246 -28.05 4.64 -0.31
N ASN A 247 -27.80 5.25 -1.47
CA ASN A 247 -28.32 4.78 -2.76
C ASN A 247 -27.35 3.88 -3.54
N GLU A 248 -26.14 3.64 -3.06
CA GLU A 248 -25.20 2.71 -3.66
C GLU A 248 -25.02 1.50 -2.73
N GLU A 249 -25.49 0.34 -3.17
CA GLU A 249 -25.37 -1.01 -2.62
C GLU A 249 -25.06 -1.10 -1.12
N HIS A 250 -26.10 -1.33 -0.32
CA HIS A 250 -26.02 -1.43 1.13
C HIS A 250 -24.97 -2.45 1.58
N CYS A 251 -23.99 -2.00 2.35
CA CYS A 251 -23.10 -2.90 3.09
C CYS A 251 -23.94 -3.62 4.15
N THR A 252 -24.34 -4.86 3.88
CA THR A 252 -25.03 -5.69 4.87
C THR A 252 -24.00 -6.45 5.70
N PHE A 253 -24.03 -6.28 7.02
CA PHE A 253 -23.19 -7.04 7.96
C PHE A 253 -24.00 -7.52 9.15
N GLN A 254 -23.55 -8.60 9.79
CA GLN A 254 -24.14 -9.14 11.00
C GLN A 254 -23.29 -8.78 12.21
N ILE A 255 -23.97 -8.42 13.32
CA ILE A 255 -23.33 -8.29 14.62
C ILE A 255 -23.72 -9.49 15.45
N ILE A 256 -22.73 -10.20 15.96
CA ILE A 256 -22.88 -11.34 16.85
C ILE A 256 -22.33 -10.93 18.22
N THR A 257 -23.13 -10.99 19.24
CA THR A 257 -22.75 -10.68 20.62
C THR A 257 -23.33 -11.72 21.57
N ASP A 258 -22.80 -11.75 22.80
CA ASP A 258 -23.42 -12.50 23.88
C ASP A 258 -24.71 -11.82 24.39
N SER A 259 -25.44 -12.52 25.25
CA SER A 259 -26.70 -12.03 25.79
C SER A 259 -26.56 -10.80 26.69
N SER A 260 -25.38 -10.53 27.23
CA SER A 260 -25.16 -9.43 28.18
C SER A 260 -25.21 -8.05 27.52
N HIS A 261 -24.84 -7.95 26.25
CA HIS A 261 -24.84 -6.70 25.48
C HIS A 261 -25.97 -6.57 24.47
N TYR A 262 -26.83 -7.59 24.37
CA TYR A 262 -27.90 -7.63 23.36
C TYR A 262 -28.86 -6.45 23.49
N ASP A 263 -29.36 -6.15 24.69
CA ASP A 263 -30.33 -5.07 24.91
C ASP A 263 -29.74 -3.68 24.62
N GLU A 264 -28.45 -3.51 24.88
CA GLU A 264 -27.72 -2.26 24.59
C GLU A 264 -27.52 -2.08 23.10
N LEU A 265 -27.16 -3.15 22.39
CA LEU A 265 -27.09 -3.16 20.91
C LEU A 265 -28.45 -2.87 20.26
N VAL A 266 -29.51 -3.49 20.75
CA VAL A 266 -30.88 -3.25 20.23
C VAL A 266 -31.27 -1.79 20.41
N LYS A 267 -30.91 -1.16 21.55
CA LYS A 267 -31.15 0.28 21.77
C LYS A 267 -30.34 1.13 20.81
N LEU A 268 -29.07 0.78 20.58
CA LEU A 268 -28.20 1.50 19.68
C LEU A 268 -28.69 1.43 18.23
N VAL A 269 -29.12 0.26 17.75
CA VAL A 269 -29.65 0.05 16.40
C VAL A 269 -31.04 0.68 16.22
N LYS A 270 -31.82 0.81 17.31
CA LYS A 270 -33.14 1.47 17.32
C LYS A 270 -33.08 3.00 17.50
N ASP A 271 -31.91 3.56 17.80
CA ASP A 271 -31.71 5.01 17.82
C ASP A 271 -32.01 5.56 16.41
N ASP A 272 -32.91 6.55 16.32
CA ASP A 272 -33.43 7.09 15.04
C ASP A 272 -32.30 7.62 14.11
N ARG A 273 -31.11 7.87 14.64
CA ARG A 273 -29.92 8.20 13.87
C ARG A 273 -29.34 7.05 13.04
N LEU A 274 -29.74 5.80 13.33
CA LEU A 274 -29.37 4.60 12.59
C LEU A 274 -30.51 4.05 11.74
N LYS A 275 -31.73 4.58 11.86
CA LYS A 275 -32.91 4.13 11.09
C LYS A 275 -33.02 4.68 9.68
N GLY A 276 -32.07 5.54 9.29
CA GLY A 276 -31.99 6.09 7.93
C GLY A 276 -31.05 5.27 7.02
N ALA A 277 -30.62 4.09 7.45
CA ALA A 277 -29.75 3.19 6.72
C ALA A 277 -30.52 1.95 6.23
#